data_7b1d6b018687224ac6e7f37191df32d1
#
_entry.id   7b1d6b018687224ac6e7f37191df32d1
#
_cell.length_a   1.000
_cell.length_b   1.000
_cell.length_c   1.000
_cell.angle_alpha   90.00
_cell.angle_beta   90.00
_cell.angle_gamma   90.00
#
_symmetry.space_group_name_H-M   'P 1'
#
loop_
_entity.id
_entity.type
_entity.pdbx_description
1 polymer ?
#
loop_
_entity_poly.entity_id
_entity_poly.type
_entity_poly.pdbx_seq_one_letter_code
_entity_poly.pdbx_strand_id
1 'polypeptide(L)' 'MNVSTRTRGGVVVIDLEGKITIGVGDVALREAFNAAVDGRARSVLLNLEKVRSMDSS' A
#
# COMPACT_ATOMS: atom_id res chain seq x y z
N MET A 1 -4.44 1.93 -10.29
CA MET A 1 -4.45 1.94 -8.80
C MET A 1 -3.75 3.17 -8.27
N ASN A 2 -4.34 3.79 -7.28
CA ASN A 2 -3.72 4.93 -6.61
C ASN A 2 -3.20 4.49 -5.26
N VAL A 3 -1.99 4.92 -4.93
CA VAL A 3 -1.34 4.58 -3.67
C VAL A 3 -0.92 5.87 -2.98
N SER A 4 -1.31 6.02 -1.73
CA SER A 4 -0.91 7.16 -0.90
C SER A 4 -0.41 6.64 0.43
N THR A 5 0.48 7.39 1.06
CA THR A 5 1.00 6.99 2.36
C THR A 5 0.83 8.11 3.37
N ARG A 6 0.56 7.71 4.61
CA ARG A 6 0.48 8.63 5.75
C ARG A 6 1.26 8.01 6.90
N THR A 7 1.86 8.86 7.72
CA THR A 7 2.60 8.38 8.88
C THR A 7 1.98 8.95 10.15
N ARG A 8 1.73 8.08 11.12
CA ARG A 8 1.19 8.49 12.41
C ARG A 8 1.83 7.66 13.52
N GLY A 9 2.58 8.33 14.39
CA GLY A 9 3.15 7.71 15.56
C GLY A 9 4.00 6.48 15.28
N GLY A 10 4.78 6.50 14.21
CA GLY A 10 5.61 5.38 13.83
C GLY A 10 4.88 4.33 13.00
N VAL A 11 3.60 4.54 12.72
CA VAL A 11 2.81 3.65 11.87
C VAL A 11 2.65 4.31 10.50
N VAL A 12 3.01 3.57 9.46
CA VAL A 12 2.77 4.03 8.09
C VAL A 12 1.48 3.40 7.59
N VAL A 13 0.55 4.24 7.16
CA VAL A 13 -0.71 3.78 6.58
C VAL A 13 -0.60 3.92 5.07
N ILE A 14 -0.77 2.83 4.36
CA ILE A 14 -0.76 2.83 2.89
C ILE A 14 -2.20 2.76 2.43
N ASP A 15 -2.69 3.86 1.87
CA ASP A 15 -4.05 3.95 1.35
C ASP A 15 -4.04 3.50 -0.11
N LEU A 16 -4.83 2.47 -0.41
CA LEU A 16 -4.97 1.93 -1.75
C LEU A 16 -6.34 2.28 -2.28
N GLU A 17 -6.40 2.64 -3.56
CA GLU A 17 -7.68 3.00 -4.18
C GLU A 17 -7.74 2.44 -5.59
N GLY A 18 -8.88 1.90 -5.96
CA GLY A 18 -9.15 1.42 -7.29
C GLY A 18 -9.05 -0.09 -7.38
N LYS A 19 -8.62 -0.57 -8.54
CA LYS A 19 -8.50 -1.99 -8.80
C LYS A 19 -7.07 -2.44 -8.53
N ILE A 20 -6.90 -3.50 -7.75
CA ILE A 20 -5.60 -4.09 -7.50
C ILE A 20 -5.46 -5.36 -8.32
N THR A 21 -4.40 -5.44 -9.11
CA THR A 21 -4.04 -6.65 -9.84
C THR A 21 -2.72 -7.13 -9.28
N ILE A 22 -2.74 -8.27 -8.65
CA ILE A 22 -1.54 -8.86 -8.06
C ILE A 22 -0.73 -9.54 -9.17
N GLY A 23 0.54 -9.21 -9.24
CA GLY A 23 1.45 -9.71 -10.25
C GLY A 23 2.04 -8.59 -11.07
N VAL A 24 1.34 -8.13 -12.10
CA VAL A 24 1.88 -7.12 -13.01
C VAL A 24 1.72 -5.70 -12.49
N GLY A 25 0.70 -5.43 -11.73
CA GLY A 25 0.39 -4.07 -11.31
C GLY A 25 0.78 -3.69 -9.90
N ASP A 26 1.58 -4.51 -9.22
CA ASP A 26 1.86 -4.31 -7.81
C ASP A 26 3.14 -3.52 -7.53
N VAL A 27 3.81 -2.99 -8.54
CA VAL A 27 5.08 -2.29 -8.36
C VAL A 27 4.91 -1.08 -7.44
N ALA A 28 3.84 -0.29 -7.64
CA ALA A 28 3.60 0.88 -6.81
C ALA A 28 3.39 0.50 -5.34
N LEU A 29 2.65 -0.57 -5.10
CA LEU A 29 2.43 -1.06 -3.75
C LEU A 29 3.73 -1.54 -3.12
N ARG A 30 4.53 -2.29 -3.88
CA ARG A 30 5.81 -2.79 -3.39
C ARG A 30 6.75 -1.64 -3.04
N GLU A 31 6.81 -0.63 -3.89
CA GLU A 31 7.66 0.53 -3.63
C GLU A 31 7.22 1.28 -2.37
N ALA A 32 5.91 1.45 -2.18
CA ALA A 32 5.39 2.10 -0.98
C ALA A 32 5.74 1.29 0.26
N PHE A 33 5.60 -0.03 0.19
CA PHE A 33 5.92 -0.92 1.31
C PHE A 33 7.41 -0.86 1.64
N ASN A 34 8.26 -0.93 0.63
CA ASN A 34 9.70 -0.89 0.83
C ASN A 34 10.14 0.46 1.41
N ALA A 35 9.55 1.56 0.94
CA ALA A 35 9.86 2.87 1.48
C ALA A 35 9.49 2.97 2.95
N ALA A 36 8.36 2.37 3.35
CA ALA A 36 7.95 2.36 4.75
C ALA A 36 8.94 1.57 5.60
N VAL A 37 9.38 0.42 5.11
CA VAL A 37 10.35 -0.42 5.82
C VAL A 37 11.69 0.31 5.94
N ASP A 38 12.15 0.93 4.86
CA ASP A 38 13.41 1.67 4.86
C ASP A 38 13.35 2.86 5.82
N GLY A 39 12.17 3.47 5.98
CA GLY A 39 11.95 4.55 6.93
C GLY A 39 11.84 4.09 8.37
N ARG A 40 12.05 2.82 8.64
CA ARG A 40 11.99 2.21 9.98
C ARG A 40 10.63 2.39 10.64
N ALA A 41 9.57 2.21 9.86
CA ALA A 41 8.23 2.22 10.42
C ALA A 41 8.07 1.07 11.41
N ARG A 42 7.40 1.34 12.52
CA ARG A 42 7.13 0.32 13.54
C ARG A 42 6.07 -0.66 13.04
N SER A 43 5.13 -0.16 12.26
CA SER A 43 4.06 -0.97 11.71
C SER A 43 3.65 -0.38 10.36
N VAL A 44 3.14 -1.24 9.50
CA VAL A 44 2.59 -0.83 8.22
C VAL A 44 1.15 -1.33 8.16
N LEU A 45 0.23 -0.41 7.91
CA LEU A 45 -1.19 -0.73 7.81
C LEU A 45 -1.65 -0.49 6.38
N LEU A 46 -2.29 -1.49 5.80
CA LEU A 46 -2.88 -1.35 4.47
C LEU A 46 -4.35 -0.98 4.61
N ASN A 47 -4.72 0.16 4.03
CA ASN A 47 -6.11 0.58 4.01
C ASN A 47 -6.73 0.19 2.68
N LEU A 48 -7.62 -0.77 2.71
CA LEU A 48 -8.25 -1.34 1.51
C LEU A 48 -9.69 -0.84 1.33
N GLU A 49 -10.09 0.15 2.10
CA GLU A 49 -11.47 0.62 2.10
C GLU A 49 -11.94 1.07 0.71
N LYS A 50 -11.03 1.66 -0.07
CA LYS A 50 -11.38 2.17 -1.40
C LYS A 50 -10.98 1.23 -2.52
N VAL A 51 -10.61 0.01 -2.19
CA VAL A 51 -10.29 -0.99 -3.20
C VAL A 51 -11.58 -1.57 -3.74
N ARG A 52 -11.76 -1.50 -5.06
CA ARG A 52 -12.98 -1.95 -5.71
C ARG A 52 -12.96 -3.44 -6.04
N SER A 53 -11.79 -3.94 -6.39
CA SER A 53 -11.65 -5.36 -6.70
C SER A 53 -10.19 -5.75 -6.53
N MET A 54 -9.96 -7.04 -6.29
CA MET A 54 -8.64 -7.59 -6.14
C MET A 54 -8.54 -8.80 -7.06
N ASP A 55 -7.58 -8.78 -7.95
CA ASP A 55 -7.39 -9.84 -8.94
C ASP A 55 -5.99 -10.40 -8.78
N SER A 56 -5.90 -11.71 -8.70
CA SER A 56 -4.63 -12.40 -8.46
C SER A 56 -4.01 -13.01 -9.71
N SER A 57 -4.57 -12.75 -10.87
CA SER A 57 -4.04 -13.35 -12.10
C SER A 57 -2.78 -12.66 -12.59
#